data_5565635a7230ec64a5a741658c0da35c
#
_entry.id   5565635a7230ec64a5a741658c0da35c
#
_cell.length_a   1.000
_cell.length_b   1.000
_cell.length_c   1.000
_cell.angle_alpha   90.00
_cell.angle_beta   90.00
_cell.angle_gamma   90.00
#
_symmetry.space_group_name_H-M   'P 1'
#
loop_
_entity.id
_entity.type
_entity.pdbx_description
1 polymer ?
#
loop_
_entity_poly.entity_id
_entity_poly.type
_entity_poly.pdbx_seq_one_letter_code
_entity_poly.pdbx_strand_id
1 'polypeptide(L)'
;MQHITFDLSGGDPLLEYVEGQSIGIVPAGEDAKGKPHKLRLYSIASTRHGDNLEDNTVSLCVRHLQYELDGETINDVCSNYLCDIEPGTKVKITGPVGKEMLLPEDEEANVIMLATGTGIAPMRSYLRRMFEAK
;
A
#
# COMPACT_ATOMS: atom_id res chain seq x y z
N MET A 1 11.40 7.52 0.29
CA MET A 1 10.44 6.40 0.51
C MET A 1 9.97 6.46 1.95
N GLN A 2 8.66 6.35 2.15
CA GLN A 2 8.05 6.35 3.47
C GLN A 2 7.29 5.04 3.69
N HIS A 3 7.36 4.52 4.91
CA HIS A 3 6.50 3.44 5.38
C HIS A 3 5.30 4.07 6.08
N ILE A 4 4.11 3.79 5.58
CA ILE A 4 2.87 4.41 6.07
C ILE A 4 1.95 3.32 6.57
N THR A 5 1.49 3.43 7.81
CA THR A 5 0.56 2.50 8.42
C THR A 5 -0.81 3.15 8.58
N PHE A 6 -1.84 2.46 8.13
CA PHE A 6 -3.23 2.87 8.25
C PHE A 6 -3.94 2.05 9.31
N ASP A 7 -4.67 2.70 10.18
CA ASP A 7 -5.58 2.07 11.12
C ASP A 7 -6.90 1.74 10.43
N LEU A 8 -7.27 0.48 10.42
CA LEU A 8 -8.49 -0.03 9.78
C LEU A 8 -9.68 -0.16 10.72
N SER A 9 -9.48 0.06 12.02
CA SER A 9 -10.50 -0.20 13.04
C SER A 9 -11.78 0.62 12.88
N GLY A 10 -11.72 1.76 12.19
CA GLY A 10 -12.88 2.58 11.85
C GLY A 10 -13.51 2.27 10.49
N GLY A 11 -13.03 1.26 9.77
CA GLY A 11 -13.54 0.89 8.44
C GLY A 11 -14.88 0.17 8.48
N ASP A 12 -15.74 0.47 7.49
CA ASP A 12 -17.01 -0.22 7.29
C ASP A 12 -17.24 -0.45 5.78
N PRO A 13 -17.14 -1.70 5.28
CA PRO A 13 -16.73 -2.90 6.04
C PRO A 13 -15.26 -2.88 6.43
N LEU A 14 -14.88 -3.68 7.43
CA LEU A 14 -13.48 -3.87 7.80
C LEU A 14 -12.69 -4.46 6.62
N LEU A 15 -11.57 -3.85 6.28
CA LEU A 15 -10.70 -4.34 5.21
C LEU A 15 -9.95 -5.60 5.67
N GLU A 16 -10.20 -6.71 4.98
CA GLU A 16 -9.46 -7.96 5.15
C GLU A 16 -8.64 -8.23 3.90
N TYR A 17 -7.37 -8.55 4.06
CA TYR A 17 -6.45 -8.77 2.95
C TYR A 17 -5.45 -9.90 3.25
N VAL A 18 -4.74 -10.33 2.21
CA VAL A 18 -3.64 -11.29 2.35
C VAL A 18 -2.38 -10.76 1.66
N GLU A 19 -1.25 -11.32 2.02
CA GLU A 19 0.06 -10.96 1.46
C GLU A 19 0.06 -11.15 -0.06
N GLY A 20 0.62 -10.18 -0.78
CA GLY A 20 0.66 -10.16 -2.26
C GLY A 20 -0.49 -9.43 -2.90
N GLN A 21 -1.46 -8.94 -2.12
CA GLN A 21 -2.51 -8.07 -2.63
C GLN A 21 -2.11 -6.60 -2.62
N SER A 22 -2.94 -5.78 -3.27
CA SER A 22 -2.83 -4.32 -3.31
C SER A 22 -4.10 -3.68 -2.77
N ILE A 23 -3.97 -2.45 -2.29
CA ILE A 23 -5.10 -1.58 -1.96
C ILE A 23 -5.10 -0.36 -2.85
N GLY A 24 -6.28 0.20 -3.10
CA GLY A 24 -6.44 1.47 -3.80
C GLY A 24 -6.51 2.62 -2.81
N ILE A 25 -5.82 3.68 -3.12
CA ILE A 25 -5.90 4.95 -2.38
C ILE A 25 -6.52 5.99 -3.28
N VAL A 26 -7.54 6.68 -2.76
CA VAL A 26 -8.17 7.80 -3.44
C VAL A 26 -7.74 9.08 -2.73
N PRO A 27 -6.88 9.92 -3.36
CA PRO A 27 -6.49 11.19 -2.76
C PRO A 27 -7.69 12.08 -2.50
N ALA A 28 -7.66 12.82 -1.40
CA ALA A 28 -8.68 13.82 -1.10
C ALA A 28 -8.65 14.97 -2.11
N GLY A 29 -9.79 15.60 -2.32
CA GLY A 29 -9.94 16.76 -3.20
C GLY A 29 -10.31 16.40 -4.62
N GLU A 30 -10.22 17.38 -5.50
CA GLU A 30 -10.62 17.31 -6.89
C GLU A 30 -9.47 17.72 -7.80
N ASP A 31 -9.50 17.23 -9.04
CA ASP A 31 -8.57 17.65 -10.08
C ASP A 31 -8.91 19.05 -10.63
N ALA A 32 -8.11 19.55 -11.59
CA ALA A 32 -8.32 20.85 -12.22
C ALA A 32 -9.66 20.98 -12.96
N LYS A 33 -10.35 19.86 -13.22
CA LYS A 33 -11.67 19.79 -13.89
C LYS A 33 -12.83 19.65 -12.90
N GLY A 34 -12.57 19.69 -11.59
CA GLY A 34 -13.57 19.52 -10.54
C GLY A 34 -14.05 18.08 -10.37
N LYS A 35 -13.28 17.10 -10.82
CA LYS A 35 -13.56 15.67 -10.65
C LYS A 35 -12.74 15.09 -9.52
N PRO A 36 -13.27 14.10 -8.76
CA PRO A 36 -12.48 13.38 -7.77
C PRO A 36 -11.21 12.80 -8.38
N HIS A 37 -10.12 12.84 -7.63
CA HIS A 37 -8.86 12.20 -8.05
C HIS A 37 -9.05 10.71 -8.29
N LYS A 38 -8.35 10.18 -9.28
CA LYS A 38 -8.35 8.75 -9.59
C LYS A 38 -7.61 7.98 -8.51
N LEU A 39 -8.10 6.79 -8.19
CA LEU A 39 -7.40 5.87 -7.30
C LEU A 39 -6.05 5.43 -7.89
N ARG A 40 -5.10 5.17 -7.01
CA ARG A 40 -3.84 4.50 -7.31
C ARG A 40 -3.73 3.23 -6.49
N LEU A 41 -3.23 2.17 -7.11
CA LEU A 41 -2.99 0.90 -6.43
C LEU A 41 -1.58 0.87 -5.85
N TYR A 42 -1.48 0.38 -4.62
CA TYR A 42 -0.22 0.15 -3.92
C TYR A 42 -0.17 -1.27 -3.39
N SER A 43 0.96 -1.94 -3.63
CA SER A 43 1.20 -3.25 -3.03
C SER A 43 1.30 -3.13 -1.51
N ILE A 44 0.65 -4.04 -0.81
CA ILE A 44 0.63 -4.07 0.65
C ILE A 44 1.98 -4.52 1.19
N ALA A 45 2.49 -3.85 2.21
CA ALA A 45 3.78 -4.09 2.84
C ALA A 45 3.68 -4.84 4.18
N SER A 46 2.49 -4.95 4.75
CA SER A 46 2.22 -5.67 5.99
C SER A 46 1.69 -7.08 5.76
N THR A 47 1.76 -7.93 6.77
CA THR A 47 1.03 -9.20 6.77
C THR A 47 -0.47 -8.95 6.92
N ARG A 48 -1.29 -9.98 6.65
CA ARG A 48 -2.74 -9.95 6.89
C ARG A 48 -3.12 -9.56 8.32
N HIS A 49 -2.22 -9.77 9.26
CA HIS A 49 -2.40 -9.42 10.67
C HIS A 49 -1.94 -8.01 11.01
N GLY A 50 -1.48 -7.24 10.02
CA GLY A 50 -0.92 -5.91 10.22
C GLY A 50 0.49 -5.92 10.81
N ASP A 51 1.14 -4.76 10.87
CA ASP A 51 2.47 -4.64 11.43
C ASP A 51 2.50 -4.82 12.96
N ASN A 52 1.39 -4.52 13.62
CA ASN A 52 1.20 -4.73 15.05
C ASN A 52 0.68 -6.12 15.42
N LEU A 53 0.33 -6.96 14.44
CA LEU A 53 -0.25 -8.30 14.59
C LEU A 53 -1.60 -8.33 15.33
N GLU A 54 -2.36 -7.23 15.30
CA GLU A 54 -3.67 -7.08 15.95
C GLU A 54 -4.84 -7.10 14.96
N ASP A 55 -4.61 -7.48 13.71
CA ASP A 55 -5.61 -7.60 12.63
C ASP A 55 -6.34 -6.27 12.28
N ASN A 56 -5.76 -5.14 12.60
CA ASN A 56 -6.42 -3.84 12.47
C ASN A 56 -5.61 -2.78 11.72
N THR A 57 -4.51 -3.15 11.08
CA THR A 57 -3.69 -2.22 10.30
C THR A 57 -3.30 -2.78 8.93
N VAL A 58 -3.01 -1.88 8.01
CA VAL A 58 -2.37 -2.16 6.72
C VAL A 58 -1.27 -1.15 6.48
N SER A 59 -0.14 -1.56 5.92
CA SER A 59 0.95 -0.65 5.62
C SER A 59 1.38 -0.68 4.16
N LEU A 60 1.89 0.46 3.72
CA LEU A 60 2.41 0.69 2.38
C LEU A 60 3.83 1.24 2.44
N CYS A 61 4.61 0.98 1.39
CA CYS A 61 5.86 1.68 1.11
C CYS A 61 5.63 2.65 -0.05
N VAL A 62 5.68 3.94 0.21
CA VAL A 62 5.37 4.96 -0.78
C VAL A 62 6.59 5.83 -1.04
N ARG A 63 6.92 5.99 -2.31
CA ARG A 63 7.95 6.92 -2.74
C ARG A 63 7.31 8.24 -3.14
N HIS A 64 7.77 9.33 -2.54
CA HIS A 64 7.42 10.68 -2.97
C HIS A 64 7.92 10.90 -4.40
N LEU A 65 7.02 10.91 -5.37
CA LEU A 65 7.37 10.94 -6.78
C LEU A 65 7.26 12.35 -7.34
N GLN A 66 8.42 12.85 -7.79
CA GLN A 66 8.55 14.10 -8.55
C GLN A 66 9.34 13.80 -9.82
N TYR A 67 8.96 14.41 -10.92
CA TYR A 67 9.70 14.35 -12.17
C TYR A 67 9.63 15.68 -12.90
N GLU A 68 10.58 15.91 -13.80
CA GLU A 68 10.60 17.11 -14.63
C GLU A 68 10.01 16.81 -16.00
N LEU A 69 9.14 17.67 -16.46
CA LEU A 69 8.55 17.63 -17.78
C LEU A 69 8.55 19.05 -18.36
N ASP A 70 9.21 19.23 -19.51
CA ASP A 70 9.31 20.53 -20.22
C ASP A 70 9.82 21.68 -19.33
N GLY A 71 10.75 21.38 -18.40
CA GLY A 71 11.34 22.35 -17.48
C GLY A 71 10.47 22.67 -16.26
N GLU A 72 9.34 22.00 -16.08
CA GLU A 72 8.48 22.11 -14.89
C GLU A 72 8.58 20.88 -14.01
N THR A 73 8.59 21.08 -12.69
CA THR A 73 8.53 20.00 -11.73
C THR A 73 7.09 19.51 -11.59
N ILE A 74 6.85 18.26 -11.94
CA ILE A 74 5.55 17.60 -11.80
C ILE A 74 5.58 16.71 -10.55
N ASN A 75 4.59 16.90 -9.70
CA ASN A 75 4.38 16.06 -8.52
C ASN A 75 3.26 15.05 -8.80
N ASP A 76 3.55 13.77 -8.59
CA ASP A 76 2.49 12.75 -8.64
C ASP A 76 1.47 13.00 -7.53
N VAL A 77 0.20 13.02 -7.88
CA VAL A 77 -0.87 13.45 -6.95
C VAL A 77 -0.96 12.52 -5.74
N CYS A 78 -1.07 11.22 -5.95
CA CYS A 78 -1.35 10.28 -4.87
C CYS A 78 -0.14 10.07 -3.95
N SER A 79 1.05 9.89 -4.50
CA SER A 79 2.25 9.68 -3.69
C SER A 79 2.62 10.91 -2.86
N ASN A 80 2.43 12.11 -3.42
CA ASN A 80 2.63 13.35 -2.67
C ASN A 80 1.57 13.51 -1.58
N TYR A 81 0.29 13.26 -1.89
CA TYR A 81 -0.78 13.26 -0.91
C TYR A 81 -0.45 12.35 0.29
N LEU A 82 -0.07 11.10 0.03
CA LEU A 82 0.25 10.14 1.08
C LEU A 82 1.49 10.51 1.90
N CYS A 83 2.51 11.08 1.26
CA CYS A 83 3.73 11.47 1.95
C CYS A 83 3.58 12.76 2.77
N ASP A 84 2.64 13.62 2.42
CA ASP A 84 2.47 14.95 2.99
C ASP A 84 1.35 15.04 4.04
N ILE A 85 0.42 14.07 4.09
CA ILE A 85 -0.64 14.07 5.11
C ILE A 85 -0.09 13.83 6.51
N GLU A 86 -0.76 14.41 7.49
CA GLU A 86 -0.40 14.25 8.90
C GLU A 86 -1.03 12.98 9.50
N PRO A 87 -0.39 12.36 10.52
CA PRO A 87 -0.98 11.27 11.27
C PRO A 87 -2.37 11.64 11.81
N GLY A 88 -3.31 10.70 11.74
CA GLY A 88 -4.71 10.91 12.11
C GLY A 88 -5.61 11.37 10.98
N THR A 89 -5.07 11.69 9.80
CA THR A 89 -5.86 12.01 8.61
C THR A 89 -6.64 10.80 8.13
N LYS A 90 -7.92 10.99 7.82
CA LYS A 90 -8.77 9.94 7.21
C LYS A 90 -8.43 9.78 5.74
N VAL A 91 -8.17 8.55 5.33
CA VAL A 91 -7.82 8.21 3.95
C VAL A 91 -8.85 7.23 3.38
N LYS A 92 -9.29 7.49 2.16
CA LYS A 92 -10.20 6.59 1.44
C LYS A 92 -9.40 5.44 0.83
N ILE A 93 -9.66 4.23 1.31
CA ILE A 93 -9.04 2.98 0.88
C ILE A 93 -10.07 2.11 0.19
N THR A 94 -9.68 1.48 -0.91
CA THR A 94 -10.49 0.50 -1.65
C THR A 94 -9.73 -0.81 -1.81
N GLY A 95 -10.43 -1.87 -2.14
CA GLY A 95 -9.87 -3.21 -2.33
C GLY A 95 -10.15 -4.14 -1.15
N PRO A 96 -9.33 -5.17 -0.90
CA PRO A 96 -8.08 -5.48 -1.61
C PRO A 96 -8.32 -6.04 -3.01
N VAL A 97 -7.27 -5.99 -3.83
CA VAL A 97 -7.26 -6.58 -5.18
C VAL A 97 -5.94 -7.31 -5.45
N GLY A 98 -5.97 -8.22 -6.42
CA GLY A 98 -4.80 -8.92 -6.91
C GLY A 98 -4.78 -10.40 -6.53
N LYS A 99 -4.39 -11.24 -7.51
CA LYS A 99 -4.27 -12.70 -7.38
C LYS A 99 -2.91 -13.22 -7.82
N GLU A 100 -2.16 -12.41 -8.57
CA GLU A 100 -0.95 -12.84 -9.27
C GLU A 100 0.29 -12.89 -8.40
N MET A 101 0.28 -12.13 -7.29
CA MET A 101 1.40 -12.02 -6.36
C MET A 101 1.15 -12.74 -5.04
N LEU A 102 0.15 -13.63 -4.96
CA LEU A 102 -0.10 -14.41 -3.76
C LEU A 102 1.03 -15.40 -3.50
N LEU A 103 1.34 -15.64 -2.22
CA LEU A 103 2.26 -16.71 -1.85
C LEU A 103 1.73 -18.07 -2.33
N PRO A 104 2.63 -19.01 -2.70
CA PRO A 104 2.21 -20.39 -2.97
C PRO A 104 1.48 -21.01 -1.78
N GLU A 105 0.49 -21.85 -2.05
CA GLU A 105 -0.18 -22.64 -1.01
C GLU A 105 0.70 -23.74 -0.46
N ASP A 106 1.66 -24.23 -1.27
CA ASP A 106 2.64 -25.21 -0.85
C ASP A 106 3.72 -24.56 0.02
N GLU A 107 3.73 -24.87 1.31
CA GLU A 107 4.67 -24.34 2.29
C GLU A 107 6.13 -24.76 2.02
N GLU A 108 6.35 -25.83 1.25
CA GLU A 108 7.67 -26.32 0.87
C GLU A 108 8.16 -25.70 -0.46
N ALA A 109 7.38 -24.82 -1.08
CA ALA A 109 7.76 -24.17 -2.32
C ALA A 109 9.00 -23.28 -2.15
N ASN A 110 9.93 -23.37 -3.10
CA ASN A 110 11.06 -22.44 -3.16
C ASN A 110 10.59 -21.09 -3.72
N VAL A 111 10.81 -20.04 -2.97
CA VAL A 111 10.41 -18.67 -3.35
C VAL A 111 11.65 -17.81 -3.57
N ILE A 112 11.78 -17.23 -4.76
CA ILE A 112 12.81 -16.26 -5.10
C ILE A 112 12.16 -14.88 -5.13
N MET A 113 12.69 -13.95 -4.35
CA MET A 113 12.18 -12.59 -4.23
C MET A 113 13.16 -11.60 -4.85
N LEU A 114 12.68 -10.82 -5.81
CA LEU A 114 13.46 -9.76 -6.46
C LEU A 114 12.72 -8.43 -6.28
N ALA A 115 13.42 -7.43 -5.76
CA ALA A 115 12.81 -6.13 -5.52
C ALA A 115 13.79 -4.98 -5.74
N THR A 116 13.29 -3.89 -6.31
CA THR A 116 13.97 -2.59 -6.35
C THR A 116 13.01 -1.51 -5.85
N GLY A 117 13.53 -0.55 -5.10
CA GLY A 117 12.73 0.58 -4.61
C GLY A 117 11.49 0.13 -3.84
N THR A 118 10.33 0.67 -4.20
CA THR A 118 9.04 0.33 -3.58
C THR A 118 8.55 -1.09 -3.86
N GLY A 119 9.17 -1.81 -4.80
CA GLY A 119 8.92 -3.23 -5.03
C GLY A 119 9.23 -4.11 -3.82
N ILE A 120 9.91 -3.57 -2.80
CA ILE A 120 10.14 -4.27 -1.53
C ILE A 120 8.86 -4.52 -0.74
N ALA A 121 7.78 -3.77 -0.98
CA ALA A 121 6.55 -3.85 -0.20
C ALA A 121 5.97 -5.28 -0.13
N PRO A 122 5.65 -5.96 -1.23
CA PRO A 122 5.15 -7.33 -1.15
C PRO A 122 6.20 -8.30 -0.57
N MET A 123 7.49 -8.10 -0.85
CA MET A 123 8.54 -8.96 -0.32
C MET A 123 8.65 -8.85 1.20
N ARG A 124 8.51 -7.62 1.74
CA ARG A 124 8.44 -7.39 3.18
C ARG A 124 7.25 -8.14 3.81
N SER A 125 6.08 -8.08 3.19
CA SER A 125 4.91 -8.79 3.71
C SER A 125 5.10 -10.31 3.71
N TYR A 126 5.72 -10.88 2.67
CA TYR A 126 6.02 -12.31 2.61
C TYR A 126 7.01 -12.74 3.68
N LEU A 127 8.12 -12.00 3.83
CA LEU A 127 9.15 -12.32 4.84
C LEU A 127 8.57 -12.26 6.25
N ARG A 128 7.79 -11.25 6.55
CA ARG A 128 7.13 -11.16 7.87
C ARG A 128 6.11 -12.28 8.07
N ARG A 129 5.36 -12.65 7.04
CA ARG A 129 4.44 -13.80 7.11
C ARG A 129 5.17 -15.10 7.39
N MET A 130 6.29 -15.34 6.72
CA MET A 130 7.06 -16.58 6.87
C MET A 130 7.75 -16.70 8.23
N PHE A 131 8.23 -15.60 8.79
CA PHE A 131 9.13 -15.63 9.94
C PHE A 131 8.54 -15.06 11.24
N GLU A 132 7.58 -14.18 11.19
CA GLU A 132 7.02 -13.51 12.37
C GLU A 132 5.55 -13.84 12.63
N ALA A 133 4.74 -13.91 11.60
CA ALA A 133 3.27 -13.99 11.70
C ALA A 133 2.73 -15.38 11.30
N LYS A 134 3.33 -16.42 11.82
CA LYS A 134 2.93 -17.82 11.56
C LYS A 134 1.57 -18.17 12.15
#